data_423d0228a1a49119650355b43b61436d
#
_entry.id   423d0228a1a49119650355b43b61436d
#
_cell.length_a   1.000
_cell.length_b   1.000
_cell.length_c   1.000
_cell.angle_alpha   90.00
_cell.angle_beta   90.00
_cell.angle_gamma   90.00
#
_symmetry.space_group_name_H-M   'P 1'
#
loop_
_entity.id
_entity.type
_entity.pdbx_description
1 polymer ?
#
loop_
_entity_poly.entity_id
_entity_poly.type
_entity_poly.pdbx_seq_one_letter_code
_entity_poly.pdbx_strand_id
1 'polypeptide(L)'
;MKKLFILMLALGAMACEKDGNDNTIKVESTVVNFDDFVGDIEYIYGYENDAIKCEYFYNEEYGYWGGFAQSRIFDTNVANGVYENQFAAYNSKAASGNTFLLYYYDSYNEPCDILFKQDSGVISLTSVKLNLTTYTYASITDEDINTFARAFGDEDYLKVIFTPYSNADTPVGESVECYVVDYRNGKRTVADNWQKFDLNLPASDRIRVTIETSDVGDWGANTPLYICMDDLTYNVI
;
A
#
# COMPACT_ATOMS: atom_id res chain seq x y z
N MET A 1 -62.52 3.93 -5.16
CA MET A 1 -61.57 3.32 -4.23
C MET A 1 -61.60 1.81 -4.52
N LYS A 2 -60.65 1.33 -5.28
CA LYS A 2 -60.46 -0.11 -5.53
C LYS A 2 -59.01 -0.47 -5.11
N LYS A 3 -58.90 -1.26 -4.04
CA LYS A 3 -57.64 -1.81 -3.55
C LYS A 3 -57.24 -2.98 -4.43
N LEU A 4 -56.09 -2.91 -5.09
CA LEU A 4 -55.51 -4.00 -5.85
C LEU A 4 -54.61 -4.81 -4.92
N PHE A 5 -55.00 -6.05 -4.64
CA PHE A 5 -54.18 -7.04 -3.94
C PHE A 5 -53.25 -7.74 -4.96
N ILE A 6 -51.97 -7.59 -4.79
CA ILE A 6 -50.97 -8.37 -5.55
C ILE A 6 -50.67 -9.61 -4.73
N LEU A 7 -51.01 -10.76 -5.27
CA LEU A 7 -50.73 -12.08 -4.73
C LEU A 7 -49.31 -12.48 -5.20
N MET A 8 -48.38 -12.55 -4.26
CA MET A 8 -47.07 -13.14 -4.53
C MET A 8 -47.17 -14.68 -4.48
N LEU A 9 -46.97 -15.32 -5.60
CA LEU A 9 -46.80 -16.78 -5.69
C LEU A 9 -45.35 -17.10 -5.28
N ALA A 10 -45.18 -17.74 -4.11
CA ALA A 10 -43.91 -18.37 -3.73
C ALA A 10 -43.78 -19.72 -4.45
N LEU A 11 -42.93 -19.82 -5.45
CA LEU A 11 -42.49 -21.10 -5.96
C LEU A 11 -41.48 -21.69 -4.98
N GLY A 12 -41.88 -22.73 -4.26
CA GLY A 12 -40.97 -23.54 -3.48
C GLY A 12 -40.13 -24.43 -4.42
N ALA A 13 -38.84 -24.14 -4.51
CA ALA A 13 -37.86 -25.07 -5.04
C ALA A 13 -37.48 -26.05 -3.93
N MET A 14 -37.90 -27.29 -4.04
CA MET A 14 -37.34 -28.41 -3.27
C MET A 14 -35.89 -28.60 -3.69
N ALA A 15 -34.95 -28.11 -2.88
CA ALA A 15 -33.55 -28.51 -3.01
C ALA A 15 -33.37 -29.87 -2.37
N CYS A 16 -32.92 -30.84 -3.16
CA CYS A 16 -32.40 -32.12 -2.70
C CYS A 16 -31.20 -31.86 -1.77
N GLU A 17 -31.29 -32.22 -0.51
CA GLU A 17 -30.13 -32.37 0.37
C GLU A 17 -29.22 -33.47 -0.22
N LYS A 18 -28.08 -33.05 -0.74
CA LYS A 18 -26.90 -33.90 -0.89
C LYS A 18 -26.05 -33.68 0.36
N ASP A 19 -26.05 -34.67 1.25
CA ASP A 19 -25.03 -34.84 2.27
C ASP A 19 -23.67 -35.02 1.56
N GLY A 20 -23.00 -33.93 1.33
CA GLY A 20 -21.62 -33.85 0.94
C GLY A 20 -20.90 -33.05 2.04
N ASN A 21 -19.98 -33.71 2.72
CA ASN A 21 -19.06 -33.11 3.65
C ASN A 21 -18.13 -32.17 2.83
N ASP A 22 -18.63 -30.98 2.49
CA ASP A 22 -17.88 -29.96 1.76
C ASP A 22 -17.05 -29.19 2.79
N ASN A 23 -15.87 -29.74 3.11
CA ASN A 23 -14.82 -29.08 3.88
C ASN A 23 -14.16 -27.98 3.02
N THR A 24 -14.96 -27.11 2.42
CA THR A 24 -14.43 -25.88 1.84
C THR A 24 -13.93 -25.00 2.97
N ILE A 25 -12.61 -24.85 3.04
CA ILE A 25 -11.98 -23.87 3.94
C ILE A 25 -12.55 -22.51 3.54
N LYS A 26 -13.30 -21.89 4.45
CA LYS A 26 -13.84 -20.56 4.23
C LYS A 26 -12.69 -19.57 4.37
N VAL A 27 -12.16 -19.10 3.25
CA VAL A 27 -11.17 -18.02 3.24
C VAL A 27 -11.89 -16.72 3.56
N GLU A 28 -11.49 -16.06 4.63
CA GLU A 28 -12.02 -14.75 5.02
C GLU A 28 -11.10 -13.65 4.50
N SER A 29 -11.69 -12.73 3.72
CA SER A 29 -10.94 -11.60 3.15
C SER A 29 -11.21 -10.34 3.98
N THR A 30 -10.14 -9.66 4.36
CA THR A 30 -10.17 -8.43 5.16
C THR A 30 -9.47 -7.31 4.41
N VAL A 31 -10.06 -6.11 4.45
CA VAL A 31 -9.47 -4.87 3.92
C VAL A 31 -9.09 -3.97 5.09
N VAL A 32 -7.85 -3.50 5.12
CA VAL A 32 -7.36 -2.50 6.05
C VAL A 32 -7.29 -1.17 5.32
N ASN A 33 -8.10 -0.20 5.76
CA ASN A 33 -8.18 1.14 5.18
C ASN A 33 -7.51 2.22 6.04
N PHE A 34 -6.88 1.83 7.15
CA PHE A 34 -6.13 2.72 8.05
C PHE A 34 -6.93 3.85 8.71
N ASP A 35 -8.27 3.77 8.74
CA ASP A 35 -9.16 4.84 9.23
C ASP A 35 -9.35 4.86 10.77
N ASP A 36 -8.65 4.04 11.51
CA ASP A 36 -8.63 4.02 12.97
C ASP A 36 -7.72 5.10 13.60
N PHE A 37 -7.27 6.04 12.79
CA PHE A 37 -6.45 7.18 13.19
C PHE A 37 -7.23 8.15 14.12
N VAL A 38 -6.76 8.32 15.34
CA VAL A 38 -7.45 9.08 16.39
C VAL A 38 -6.71 10.38 16.73
N GLY A 39 -7.46 11.48 16.87
CA GLY A 39 -6.96 12.78 17.30
C GLY A 39 -6.85 13.84 16.21
N ASP A 40 -6.33 15.02 16.55
CA ASP A 40 -6.21 16.19 15.67
C ASP A 40 -4.80 16.31 15.03
N ILE A 41 -4.00 15.24 15.07
CA ILE A 41 -2.68 15.18 14.43
C ILE A 41 -2.80 14.84 12.95
N GLU A 42 -1.85 15.25 12.13
CA GLU A 42 -1.88 15.06 10.69
C GLU A 42 -1.25 13.74 10.27
N TYR A 43 -0.28 13.23 11.03
CA TYR A 43 0.36 11.92 10.81
C TYR A 43 0.88 11.33 12.12
N ILE A 44 1.09 10.01 12.13
CA ILE A 44 1.68 9.25 13.24
C ILE A 44 2.55 8.11 12.68
N TYR A 45 3.73 7.91 13.27
CA TYR A 45 4.62 6.83 12.86
C TYR A 45 4.08 5.45 13.23
N GLY A 46 4.28 4.51 12.30
CA GLY A 46 3.81 3.14 12.42
C GLY A 46 2.31 2.97 12.21
N TYR A 47 1.89 1.73 12.24
CA TYR A 47 0.49 1.33 12.26
C TYR A 47 0.36 -0.03 12.94
N GLU A 48 -0.68 -0.22 13.73
CA GLU A 48 -0.92 -1.51 14.36
C GLU A 48 -2.42 -1.71 14.62
N ASN A 49 -2.92 -2.90 14.25
CA ASN A 49 -4.27 -3.37 14.60
C ASN A 49 -4.19 -4.80 15.16
N ASP A 50 -5.31 -5.50 15.25
CA ASP A 50 -5.34 -6.87 15.82
C ASP A 50 -4.58 -7.89 14.96
N ALA A 51 -4.43 -7.67 13.64
CA ALA A 51 -3.85 -8.61 12.70
C ALA A 51 -2.46 -8.25 12.19
N ILE A 52 -2.17 -6.96 12.00
CA ILE A 52 -0.92 -6.49 11.39
C ILE A 52 -0.25 -5.41 12.22
N LYS A 53 1.08 -5.35 12.09
CA LYS A 53 1.91 -4.24 12.57
C LYS A 53 2.83 -3.79 11.44
N CYS A 54 2.77 -2.51 11.09
CA CYS A 54 3.68 -1.87 10.14
C CYS A 54 4.77 -1.14 10.91
N GLU A 55 6.01 -1.55 10.72
CA GLU A 55 7.14 -1.10 11.51
C GLU A 55 7.63 0.28 11.07
N TYR A 56 8.27 0.98 11.97
CA TYR A 56 9.01 2.21 11.71
C TYR A 56 10.22 2.29 12.64
N PHE A 57 11.17 3.13 12.29
CA PHE A 57 12.20 3.61 13.21
C PHE A 57 12.24 5.14 13.22
N TYR A 58 12.67 5.72 14.32
CA TYR A 58 12.88 7.16 14.46
C TYR A 58 14.16 7.40 15.26
N ASN A 59 15.06 8.19 14.70
CA ASN A 59 16.28 8.62 15.36
C ASN A 59 16.09 10.04 15.91
N GLU A 60 15.96 10.16 17.23
CA GLU A 60 15.71 11.44 17.92
C GLU A 60 16.87 12.42 17.78
N GLU A 61 18.12 11.92 17.67
CA GLU A 61 19.32 12.78 17.60
C GLU A 61 19.37 13.57 16.29
N TYR A 62 18.94 12.97 15.20
CA TYR A 62 19.01 13.57 13.85
C TYR A 62 17.64 13.96 13.28
N GLY A 63 16.55 13.68 13.99
CA GLY A 63 15.19 13.91 13.50
C GLY A 63 14.85 13.10 12.24
N TYR A 64 15.43 11.91 12.13
CA TYR A 64 15.39 11.07 10.94
C TYR A 64 14.55 9.81 11.20
N TRP A 65 13.76 9.42 10.20
CA TRP A 65 12.84 8.29 10.31
C TRP A 65 12.85 7.43 9.04
N GLY A 66 12.28 6.24 9.13
CA GLY A 66 12.00 5.35 8.01
C GLY A 66 10.94 4.33 8.37
N GLY A 67 10.43 3.65 7.36
CA GLY A 67 9.35 2.69 7.53
C GLY A 67 7.97 3.30 7.31
N PHE A 68 6.99 2.91 8.12
CA PHE A 68 5.59 3.25 7.91
C PHE A 68 5.12 4.43 8.80
N ALA A 69 4.16 5.19 8.27
CA ALA A 69 3.42 6.21 9.02
C ALA A 69 1.98 6.29 8.51
N GLN A 70 0.97 6.44 9.39
CA GLN A 70 -0.37 6.83 8.97
C GLN A 70 -0.39 8.34 8.69
N SER A 71 -1.11 8.77 7.64
CA SER A 71 -1.28 10.18 7.30
C SER A 71 -2.68 10.47 6.78
N ARG A 72 -3.10 11.74 6.94
CA ARG A 72 -4.33 12.31 6.36
C ARG A 72 -4.05 13.58 5.57
N ILE A 73 -2.79 13.81 5.18
CA ILE A 73 -2.39 14.98 4.42
C ILE A 73 -2.52 14.68 2.93
N PHE A 74 -3.22 15.55 2.21
CA PHE A 74 -3.44 15.45 0.78
C PHE A 74 -3.05 16.76 0.11
N ASP A 75 -2.21 16.70 -0.91
CA ASP A 75 -1.77 17.88 -1.64
C ASP A 75 -1.46 17.53 -3.10
N THR A 76 -2.17 18.14 -4.05
CA THR A 76 -1.95 17.96 -5.49
C THR A 76 -1.17 19.12 -6.11
N ASN A 77 -0.70 20.08 -5.30
CA ASN A 77 0.12 21.18 -5.79
C ASN A 77 1.58 20.72 -5.90
N VAL A 78 2.04 20.53 -7.13
CA VAL A 78 3.43 20.10 -7.42
C VAL A 78 4.47 21.04 -6.80
N ALA A 79 4.19 22.35 -6.74
CA ALA A 79 5.10 23.31 -6.12
C ALA A 79 5.35 23.08 -4.61
N ASN A 80 4.49 22.30 -3.95
CA ASN A 80 4.66 21.88 -2.56
C ASN A 80 5.37 20.52 -2.42
N GLY A 81 5.86 19.95 -3.52
CA GLY A 81 6.52 18.64 -3.54
C GLY A 81 7.95 18.65 -3.02
N VAL A 82 8.16 19.18 -1.83
CA VAL A 82 9.44 19.29 -1.12
C VAL A 82 9.48 18.34 0.08
N TYR A 83 10.66 18.12 0.64
CA TYR A 83 10.87 17.20 1.77
C TYR A 83 9.94 17.49 2.97
N GLU A 84 9.66 18.75 3.28
CA GLU A 84 8.79 19.15 4.38
C GLU A 84 7.35 18.65 4.19
N ASN A 85 6.93 18.39 2.95
CA ASN A 85 5.60 17.84 2.61
C ASN A 85 5.62 16.34 2.29
N GLN A 86 6.62 15.60 2.79
CA GLN A 86 6.84 14.18 2.52
C GLN A 86 5.68 13.27 2.94
N PHE A 87 4.84 13.70 3.88
CA PHE A 87 3.69 12.94 4.40
C PHE A 87 2.42 13.13 3.56
N ALA A 88 2.41 13.96 2.52
CA ALA A 88 1.25 14.22 1.70
C ALA A 88 1.11 13.22 0.54
N ALA A 89 -0.09 12.64 0.37
CA ALA A 89 -0.42 11.90 -0.85
C ALA A 89 -0.71 12.89 -1.99
N TYR A 90 -0.20 12.59 -3.20
CA TYR A 90 -0.55 13.31 -4.42
C TYR A 90 -1.98 12.94 -4.85
N ASN A 91 -2.93 13.35 -4.04
CA ASN A 91 -4.35 13.14 -4.25
C ASN A 91 -5.16 14.17 -3.45
N SER A 92 -6.46 14.23 -3.69
CA SER A 92 -7.39 15.07 -2.90
C SER A 92 -8.07 14.30 -1.75
N LYS A 93 -7.88 12.98 -1.69
CA LYS A 93 -8.49 12.09 -0.69
C LYS A 93 -7.81 10.73 -0.65
N ALA A 94 -8.06 9.95 0.40
CA ALA A 94 -7.70 8.54 0.51
C ALA A 94 -8.44 7.67 -0.54
N ALA A 95 -7.99 6.45 -0.76
CA ALA A 95 -8.68 5.50 -1.63
C ALA A 95 -10.01 5.05 -1.01
N SER A 96 -10.04 4.91 0.32
CA SER A 96 -11.23 4.77 1.12
C SER A 96 -11.07 5.54 2.43
N GLY A 97 -12.16 5.98 3.03
CA GLY A 97 -12.11 6.75 4.28
C GLY A 97 -11.36 8.09 4.17
N ASN A 98 -10.53 8.40 5.17
CA ASN A 98 -9.89 9.72 5.34
C ASN A 98 -8.39 9.66 5.60
N THR A 99 -7.81 8.47 5.74
CA THR A 99 -6.40 8.26 6.06
C THR A 99 -5.80 7.22 5.13
N PHE A 100 -4.49 7.17 5.08
CA PHE A 100 -3.73 6.19 4.32
C PHE A 100 -2.44 5.85 5.07
N LEU A 101 -1.78 4.77 4.67
CA LEU A 101 -0.46 4.39 5.15
C LEU A 101 0.60 4.94 4.19
N LEU A 102 1.56 5.69 4.70
CA LEU A 102 2.74 6.12 3.97
C LEU A 102 3.89 5.18 4.30
N TYR A 103 4.73 4.89 3.32
CA TYR A 103 5.97 4.15 3.49
C TYR A 103 7.15 4.94 2.93
N TYR A 104 8.19 5.13 3.75
CA TYR A 104 9.50 5.62 3.34
C TYR A 104 10.50 4.46 3.39
N TYR A 105 10.99 4.06 2.22
CA TYR A 105 12.05 3.07 2.11
C TYR A 105 13.41 3.74 2.27
N ASP A 106 14.00 3.56 3.44
CA ASP A 106 15.37 3.95 3.69
C ASP A 106 16.32 2.81 3.30
N SER A 107 17.05 3.01 2.20
CA SER A 107 17.97 2.01 1.67
C SER A 107 19.28 1.86 2.45
N TYR A 108 19.51 2.70 3.45
CA TYR A 108 20.72 2.67 4.30
C TYR A 108 20.53 1.92 5.62
N ASN A 109 19.30 1.66 5.99
CA ASN A 109 18.94 0.94 7.21
C ASN A 109 18.23 -0.38 6.88
N GLU A 110 18.07 -1.23 7.91
CA GLU A 110 17.25 -2.45 7.78
C GLU A 110 15.81 -2.05 7.40
N PRO A 111 15.22 -2.71 6.41
CA PRO A 111 13.85 -2.42 5.98
C PRO A 111 12.85 -2.65 7.12
N CYS A 112 11.89 -1.77 7.23
CA CYS A 112 10.71 -1.96 8.06
C CYS A 112 9.70 -2.85 7.34
N ASP A 113 9.20 -3.87 8.03
CA ASP A 113 8.33 -4.90 7.49
C ASP A 113 6.85 -4.67 7.92
N ILE A 114 5.92 -5.24 7.17
CA ILE A 114 4.54 -5.46 7.62
C ILE A 114 4.52 -6.83 8.28
N LEU A 115 4.41 -6.85 9.61
CA LEU A 115 4.38 -8.07 10.42
C LEU A 115 2.94 -8.58 10.56
N PHE A 116 2.75 -9.89 10.47
CA PHE A 116 1.48 -10.54 10.78
C PHE A 116 1.52 -11.09 12.20
N LYS A 117 0.47 -10.79 12.99
CA LYS A 117 0.40 -11.23 14.38
C LYS A 117 0.02 -12.71 14.44
N GLN A 118 0.69 -13.48 15.30
CA GLN A 118 0.52 -14.94 15.38
C GLN A 118 -0.90 -15.38 15.72
N ASP A 119 -1.63 -14.59 16.49
CA ASP A 119 -3.01 -14.89 16.90
C ASP A 119 -4.05 -14.64 15.79
N SER A 120 -3.62 -14.05 14.67
CA SER A 120 -4.51 -13.68 13.55
C SER A 120 -4.70 -14.79 12.51
N GLY A 121 -4.11 -15.97 12.73
CA GLY A 121 -4.10 -17.07 11.76
C GLY A 121 -3.00 -16.90 10.70
N VAL A 122 -3.09 -17.72 9.64
CA VAL A 122 -2.14 -17.69 8.53
C VAL A 122 -2.61 -16.66 7.52
N ILE A 123 -1.80 -15.62 7.26
CA ILE A 123 -2.18 -14.49 6.42
C ILE A 123 -1.50 -14.54 5.06
N SER A 124 -2.30 -14.28 4.02
CA SER A 124 -1.88 -14.14 2.62
C SER A 124 -2.30 -12.77 2.10
N LEU A 125 -1.35 -11.91 1.76
CA LEU A 125 -1.62 -10.58 1.22
C LEU A 125 -2.06 -10.69 -0.25
N THR A 126 -3.24 -10.16 -0.58
CA THR A 126 -3.86 -10.35 -1.90
C THR A 126 -3.81 -9.13 -2.79
N SER A 127 -3.97 -7.93 -2.24
CA SER A 127 -3.90 -6.69 -3.02
C SER A 127 -3.64 -5.47 -2.13
N VAL A 128 -3.23 -4.38 -2.79
CA VAL A 128 -3.05 -3.06 -2.16
C VAL A 128 -3.40 -1.98 -3.19
N LYS A 129 -3.85 -0.82 -2.74
CA LYS A 129 -3.87 0.39 -3.56
C LYS A 129 -2.65 1.24 -3.27
N LEU A 130 -1.98 1.70 -4.32
CA LEU A 130 -0.79 2.56 -4.23
C LEU A 130 -1.06 3.90 -4.90
N ASN A 131 -0.42 4.93 -4.38
CA ASN A 131 -0.36 6.28 -4.95
C ASN A 131 1.00 6.91 -4.62
N LEU A 132 1.44 7.87 -5.40
CA LEU A 132 2.65 8.63 -5.11
C LEU A 132 2.40 9.64 -3.97
N THR A 133 3.45 9.97 -3.22
CA THR A 133 3.43 11.18 -2.40
C THR A 133 3.59 12.41 -3.30
N THR A 134 3.16 13.58 -2.82
CA THR A 134 3.39 14.85 -3.52
C THR A 134 4.87 15.10 -3.76
N TYR A 135 5.69 14.75 -2.78
CA TYR A 135 7.15 14.88 -2.88
C TYR A 135 7.74 13.98 -3.98
N THR A 136 7.38 12.69 -4.03
CA THR A 136 7.87 11.78 -5.07
C THR A 136 7.33 12.18 -6.45
N TYR A 137 6.03 12.52 -6.55
CA TYR A 137 5.43 12.95 -7.81
C TYR A 137 6.12 14.19 -8.38
N ALA A 138 6.32 15.23 -7.57
CA ALA A 138 7.02 16.44 -7.99
C ALA A 138 8.44 16.14 -8.47
N SER A 139 9.18 15.31 -7.73
CA SER A 139 10.58 14.98 -8.07
C SER A 139 10.74 14.25 -9.40
N ILE A 140 9.73 13.50 -9.85
CA ILE A 140 9.79 12.79 -11.13
C ILE A 140 9.17 13.59 -12.30
N THR A 141 8.46 14.67 -12.01
CA THR A 141 7.76 15.46 -13.03
C THR A 141 8.35 16.85 -13.24
N ASP A 142 9.07 17.40 -12.25
CA ASP A 142 9.61 18.75 -12.26
C ASP A 142 11.04 18.75 -11.69
N GLU A 143 12.05 18.94 -12.55
CA GLU A 143 13.46 18.92 -12.19
C GLU A 143 13.90 20.13 -11.34
N ASP A 144 13.10 21.20 -11.29
CA ASP A 144 13.40 22.41 -10.53
C ASP A 144 13.04 22.28 -9.03
N ILE A 145 12.17 21.32 -8.69
CA ILE A 145 11.66 21.13 -7.31
C ILE A 145 12.66 20.37 -6.43
N ASN A 146 13.25 19.31 -6.98
CA ASN A 146 14.24 18.50 -6.25
C ASN A 146 15.53 18.40 -7.05
N THR A 147 16.56 19.10 -6.60
CA THR A 147 17.87 19.18 -7.29
C THR A 147 18.68 17.88 -7.25
N PHE A 148 18.29 16.90 -6.44
CA PHE A 148 18.94 15.58 -6.39
C PHE A 148 18.33 14.58 -7.36
N ALA A 149 17.02 14.69 -7.62
CA ALA A 149 16.32 13.86 -8.59
C ALA A 149 16.28 14.55 -9.97
N ARG A 150 16.04 13.77 -11.00
CA ARG A 150 15.74 14.27 -12.33
C ARG A 150 14.30 13.94 -12.72
N ALA A 151 13.69 14.75 -13.55
CA ALA A 151 12.42 14.40 -14.17
C ALA A 151 12.58 13.08 -14.98
N PHE A 152 11.54 12.22 -14.92
CA PHE A 152 11.56 10.93 -15.62
C PHE A 152 11.35 11.11 -17.13
N GLY A 153 12.20 10.44 -17.90
CA GLY A 153 12.14 10.34 -19.35
C GLY A 153 11.80 8.92 -19.81
N ASP A 154 12.07 8.62 -21.07
CA ASP A 154 11.89 7.30 -21.65
C ASP A 154 12.71 6.24 -20.89
N GLU A 155 12.12 5.03 -20.75
CA GLU A 155 12.66 3.86 -20.04
C GLU A 155 12.80 4.03 -18.53
N ASP A 156 12.36 5.14 -17.93
CA ASP A 156 12.35 5.32 -16.48
C ASP A 156 11.22 4.58 -15.78
N TYR A 157 11.49 4.23 -14.52
CA TYR A 157 10.49 3.57 -13.68
C TYR A 157 10.70 3.85 -12.19
N LEU A 158 9.61 3.71 -11.45
CA LEU A 158 9.58 3.56 -10.00
C LEU A 158 8.69 2.37 -9.67
N LYS A 159 9.20 1.41 -8.89
CA LYS A 159 8.44 0.23 -8.48
C LYS A 159 8.53 -0.03 -6.99
N VAL A 160 7.45 -0.57 -6.45
CA VAL A 160 7.37 -1.11 -5.09
C VAL A 160 7.42 -2.62 -5.19
N ILE A 161 8.22 -3.26 -4.36
CA ILE A 161 8.43 -4.70 -4.35
C ILE A 161 7.94 -5.26 -3.01
N PHE A 162 7.04 -6.22 -3.07
CA PHE A 162 6.51 -6.93 -1.91
C PHE A 162 7.08 -8.34 -1.88
N THR A 163 7.85 -8.66 -0.85
CA THR A 163 8.49 -9.98 -0.68
C THR A 163 7.96 -10.65 0.59
N PRO A 164 7.34 -11.84 0.47
CA PRO A 164 6.86 -12.59 1.62
C PRO A 164 8.00 -13.32 2.33
N TYR A 165 8.05 -13.22 3.66
CA TYR A 165 9.08 -13.86 4.50
C TYR A 165 8.47 -14.70 5.60
N SER A 166 9.20 -15.76 6.00
CA SER A 166 8.98 -16.49 7.25
C SER A 166 9.65 -15.78 8.42
N ASN A 167 9.32 -16.19 9.65
CA ASN A 167 9.99 -15.73 10.87
C ASN A 167 11.50 -16.09 10.91
N ALA A 168 11.94 -17.08 10.13
CA ALA A 168 13.35 -17.45 9.98
C ALA A 168 14.13 -16.53 9.00
N ASP A 169 13.57 -15.39 8.63
CA ASP A 169 14.14 -14.43 7.65
C ASP A 169 14.44 -15.05 6.28
N THR A 170 13.55 -15.94 5.85
CA THR A 170 13.67 -16.64 4.58
C THR A 170 12.47 -16.29 3.70
N PRO A 171 12.69 -15.87 2.43
CA PRO A 171 11.59 -15.69 1.48
C PRO A 171 10.78 -16.98 1.32
N VAL A 172 9.45 -16.88 1.34
CA VAL A 172 8.54 -18.04 1.22
C VAL A 172 7.83 -18.10 -0.13
N GLY A 173 8.30 -17.33 -1.08
CA GLY A 173 7.78 -17.28 -2.44
C GLY A 173 8.46 -16.20 -3.26
N GLU A 174 7.93 -15.96 -4.46
CA GLU A 174 8.43 -14.90 -5.31
C GLU A 174 7.90 -13.54 -4.87
N SER A 175 8.71 -12.50 -5.09
CA SER A 175 8.33 -11.11 -4.88
C SER A 175 7.38 -10.66 -5.99
N VAL A 176 6.49 -9.71 -5.66
CA VAL A 176 5.63 -9.04 -6.64
C VAL A 176 6.10 -7.59 -6.82
N GLU A 177 6.36 -7.22 -8.07
CA GLU A 177 6.75 -5.88 -8.46
C GLU A 177 5.55 -5.06 -8.92
N CYS A 178 5.31 -3.93 -8.27
CA CYS A 178 4.24 -2.98 -8.58
C CYS A 178 4.85 -1.71 -9.18
N TYR A 179 4.76 -1.55 -10.50
CA TYR A 179 5.28 -0.36 -11.18
C TYR A 179 4.31 0.81 -11.00
N VAL A 180 4.61 1.70 -10.07
CA VAL A 180 3.83 2.92 -9.81
C VAL A 180 4.15 4.03 -10.81
N VAL A 181 5.33 3.97 -11.44
CA VAL A 181 5.68 4.70 -12.65
C VAL A 181 6.34 3.73 -13.62
N ASP A 182 5.88 3.67 -14.86
CA ASP A 182 6.44 2.80 -15.89
C ASP A 182 6.46 3.53 -17.25
N TYR A 183 7.63 4.00 -17.65
CA TYR A 183 7.89 4.64 -18.95
C TYR A 183 8.67 3.75 -19.90
N ARG A 184 8.89 2.49 -19.54
CA ARG A 184 9.63 1.52 -20.36
C ARG A 184 8.80 1.07 -21.57
N ASN A 185 9.50 0.77 -22.65
CA ASN A 185 8.89 0.23 -23.88
C ASN A 185 7.73 1.13 -24.42
N GLY A 186 7.90 2.44 -24.32
CA GLY A 186 6.90 3.41 -24.78
C GLY A 186 5.66 3.57 -23.91
N LYS A 187 5.62 2.95 -22.74
CA LYS A 187 4.57 3.19 -21.73
C LYS A 187 4.69 4.61 -21.16
N ARG A 188 3.59 5.10 -20.59
CA ARG A 188 3.50 6.38 -19.87
C ARG A 188 2.46 6.26 -18.75
N THR A 189 2.71 5.33 -17.80
CA THR A 189 1.83 5.12 -16.66
C THR A 189 2.43 5.74 -15.41
N VAL A 190 1.60 6.46 -14.67
CA VAL A 190 1.93 7.08 -13.38
C VAL A 190 0.77 6.83 -12.44
N ALA A 191 1.05 6.39 -11.22
CA ALA A 191 0.06 6.32 -10.14
C ALA A 191 -0.15 7.71 -9.53
N ASP A 192 -0.69 8.63 -10.35
CA ASP A 192 -1.14 9.98 -9.97
C ASP A 192 -2.55 9.96 -9.34
N ASN A 193 -3.13 8.78 -9.22
CA ASN A 193 -4.35 8.45 -8.52
C ASN A 193 -4.20 7.05 -7.90
N TRP A 194 -5.06 6.70 -6.93
CA TRP A 194 -5.03 5.39 -6.29
C TRP A 194 -5.20 4.27 -7.31
N GLN A 195 -4.16 3.46 -7.48
CA GLN A 195 -4.12 2.34 -8.39
C GLN A 195 -4.07 1.03 -7.62
N LYS A 196 -4.97 0.09 -7.94
CA LYS A 196 -4.97 -1.24 -7.35
C LYS A 196 -3.91 -2.12 -7.99
N PHE A 197 -3.14 -2.82 -7.14
CA PHE A 197 -2.20 -3.87 -7.52
C PHE A 197 -2.61 -5.19 -6.87
N ASP A 198 -2.75 -6.23 -7.68
CA ASP A 198 -2.97 -7.58 -7.18
C ASP A 198 -1.62 -8.20 -6.83
N LEU A 199 -1.48 -8.64 -5.58
CA LEU A 199 -0.25 -9.20 -5.04
C LEU A 199 -0.30 -10.73 -5.02
N ASN A 200 -1.39 -11.30 -4.53
CA ASN A 200 -1.62 -12.76 -4.41
C ASN A 200 -0.40 -13.50 -3.84
N LEU A 201 0.23 -12.91 -2.82
CA LEU A 201 1.40 -13.47 -2.17
C LEU A 201 1.04 -14.74 -1.41
N PRO A 202 1.95 -15.72 -1.31
CA PRO A 202 1.72 -16.88 -0.45
C PRO A 202 1.59 -16.46 1.01
N ALA A 203 1.03 -17.35 1.81
CA ALA A 203 0.98 -17.20 3.26
C ALA A 203 2.39 -17.02 3.85
N SER A 204 2.54 -16.03 4.72
CA SER A 204 3.83 -15.62 5.27
C SER A 204 3.66 -15.05 6.68
N ASP A 205 4.78 -14.85 7.38
CA ASP A 205 4.80 -14.25 8.71
C ASP A 205 4.96 -12.72 8.64
N ARG A 206 5.54 -12.25 7.54
CA ARG A 206 5.73 -10.81 7.27
C ARG A 206 5.93 -10.52 5.78
N ILE A 207 5.71 -9.28 5.41
CA ILE A 207 6.00 -8.76 4.08
C ILE A 207 7.08 -7.69 4.19
N ARG A 208 8.19 -7.90 3.51
CA ARG A 208 9.20 -6.86 3.30
C ARG A 208 8.81 -6.01 2.10
N VAL A 209 8.82 -4.70 2.30
CA VAL A 209 8.53 -3.73 1.25
C VAL A 209 9.81 -2.99 0.89
N THR A 210 10.17 -2.97 -0.39
CA THR A 210 11.29 -2.17 -0.89
C THR A 210 10.85 -1.32 -2.08
N ILE A 211 11.58 -0.25 -2.37
CA ILE A 211 11.29 0.63 -3.51
C ILE A 211 12.55 0.74 -4.35
N GLU A 212 12.39 0.60 -5.67
CA GLU A 212 13.46 0.77 -6.64
C GLU A 212 13.07 1.81 -7.70
N THR A 213 14.06 2.61 -8.10
CA THR A 213 13.95 3.62 -9.16
C THR A 213 15.04 3.44 -10.17
N SER A 214 14.81 3.89 -11.42
CA SER A 214 15.83 4.00 -12.45
C SER A 214 16.74 5.21 -12.28
N ASP A 215 16.31 6.23 -11.50
CA ASP A 215 17.10 7.42 -11.23
C ASP A 215 18.02 7.18 -10.02
N VAL A 216 19.22 6.69 -10.31
CA VAL A 216 20.25 6.34 -9.32
C VAL A 216 21.55 7.11 -9.61
N GLY A 217 22.23 7.50 -8.54
CA GLY A 217 23.53 8.16 -8.56
C GLY A 217 24.57 7.38 -7.76
N ASP A 218 25.69 8.02 -7.49
CA ASP A 218 26.82 7.43 -6.74
C ASP A 218 26.43 7.02 -5.29
N TRP A 219 25.37 7.60 -4.75
CA TRP A 219 24.91 7.39 -3.39
C TRP A 219 23.58 6.62 -3.30
N GLY A 220 23.18 5.94 -4.37
CA GLY A 220 21.89 5.22 -4.45
C GLY A 220 20.81 5.99 -5.19
N ALA A 221 19.57 5.83 -4.79
CA ALA A 221 18.43 6.49 -5.43
C ALA A 221 18.47 8.02 -5.24
N ASN A 222 18.28 8.74 -6.35
CA ASN A 222 18.08 10.20 -6.31
C ASN A 222 16.60 10.55 -6.13
N THR A 223 15.71 9.75 -6.73
CA THR A 223 14.25 9.90 -6.53
C THR A 223 13.88 9.59 -5.08
N PRO A 224 13.06 10.43 -4.41
CA PRO A 224 12.55 10.13 -3.08
C PRO A 224 11.76 8.80 -3.05
N LEU A 225 12.17 7.87 -2.18
CA LEU A 225 11.59 6.52 -2.10
C LEU A 225 10.40 6.49 -1.13
N TYR A 226 9.36 7.29 -1.43
CA TYR A 226 8.12 7.38 -0.66
C TYR A 226 6.94 6.88 -1.48
N ILE A 227 6.03 6.14 -0.84
CA ILE A 227 4.81 5.64 -1.46
C ILE A 227 3.64 5.71 -0.47
N CYS A 228 2.44 5.98 -0.97
CA CYS A 228 1.20 5.90 -0.22
C CYS A 228 0.52 4.56 -0.51
N MET A 229 -0.01 3.92 0.53
CA MET A 229 -0.73 2.65 0.50
C MET A 229 -2.10 2.81 1.14
N ASP A 230 -3.11 2.15 0.57
CA ASP A 230 -4.44 2.09 1.13
C ASP A 230 -5.14 0.79 0.72
N ASP A 231 -6.27 0.46 1.35
CA ASP A 231 -7.06 -0.75 1.06
C ASP A 231 -6.18 -2.02 0.98
N LEU A 232 -5.27 -2.18 1.95
CA LEU A 232 -4.45 -3.39 2.05
C LEU A 232 -5.35 -4.59 2.32
N THR A 233 -5.38 -5.53 1.38
CA THR A 233 -6.30 -6.67 1.45
C THR A 233 -5.53 -7.96 1.69
N TYR A 234 -6.00 -8.74 2.68
CA TYR A 234 -5.43 -10.03 3.00
C TYR A 234 -6.53 -11.08 3.24
N ASN A 235 -6.14 -12.34 3.10
CA ASN A 235 -6.95 -13.49 3.46
C ASN A 235 -6.37 -14.14 4.71
N VAL A 236 -7.26 -14.60 5.61
CA VAL A 236 -6.93 -15.52 6.69
C VAL A 236 -7.31 -16.93 6.23
N ILE A 237 -6.36 -17.89 6.34
CA ILE A 237 -6.47 -19.26 5.84
C ILE A 237 -6.58 -20.23 7.01
#